data_a57ed391276d07c171a4a6ccbe15aa27
#
_entry.id   a57ed391276d07c171a4a6ccbe15aa27
#
_cell.length_a   1.000
_cell.length_b   1.000
_cell.length_c   1.000
_cell.angle_alpha   90.00
_cell.angle_beta   90.00
_cell.angle_gamma   90.00
#
_symmetry.space_group_name_H-M   'P 1'
#
loop_
_entity.id
_entity.type
_entity.pdbx_description
1 polymer ?
#
loop_
_entity_poly.entity_id
_entity_poly.type
_entity_poly.pdbx_seq_one_letter_code
_entity_poly.pdbx_strand_id
1 'polypeptide(L)'
;MREQHVLITLFGATGDLAHRKLYPALFRLFQKGFIKNHFAVIGTARREWTNEYFRDVIKQSVQSLVKSEEELNQFLSHFYYQPHNVTDTHHYVVLKELSEELDAKYQIEGNRVFYLAMAPTFFGTITEHLKAEGLITEKGYNRLIIEKPFGKDYASAEELNNQLRQSFEEKQIYRIDHYLGKEMIQNISAVRFANRVFEALWNKENIDHIQISLLEQVSVEERGGYYDTSGALRDMVQNHILQILALVAMEPPVSFGDVRKNKIKVLEQLRPYKTAEEVNENFVRGQYGPSVDGLKPGYREDANVADDSNMETYVAGKVFIDNERWEGVPFYVRTGKSLHSKETIIDVVFKEASSPLFCGIDGCPSNRISIHITPREGFCFVINSKAVGNTIALQTSHLEKIFDENFAMSSPEAYERLILDCIEGDMTNFTHWEEVAASWKYVDSIRQTWDSEIAAEFPNYAAGSKGPQSGYDLIERDGRKWVDRD
;
A
#
# COMPACT_ATOMS: atom_id res chain seq x y z
N MET A 1 -24.20 -10.67 10.82
CA MET A 1 -23.71 -9.53 10.00
C MET A 1 -24.91 -8.82 9.43
N ARG A 2 -24.88 -7.49 9.34
CA ARG A 2 -25.99 -6.72 8.75
C ARG A 2 -25.68 -6.51 7.28
N GLU A 3 -26.62 -6.83 6.40
CA GLU A 3 -26.52 -6.54 4.97
C GLU A 3 -26.40 -5.03 4.74
N GLN A 4 -25.52 -4.63 3.83
CA GLN A 4 -25.27 -3.24 3.49
C GLN A 4 -26.11 -2.82 2.28
N HIS A 5 -26.62 -1.59 2.31
CA HIS A 5 -27.35 -0.97 1.22
C HIS A 5 -26.43 0.01 0.50
N VAL A 6 -26.14 -0.23 -0.79
CA VAL A 6 -25.16 0.62 -1.51
C VAL A 6 -25.35 0.59 -3.02
N LEU A 7 -25.27 1.76 -3.66
CA LEU A 7 -25.04 1.89 -5.10
C LEU A 7 -23.58 2.26 -5.31
N ILE A 8 -22.87 1.42 -6.04
CA ILE A 8 -21.45 1.65 -6.42
C ILE A 8 -21.42 2.11 -7.87
N THR A 9 -20.94 3.31 -8.13
CA THR A 9 -20.64 3.79 -9.49
C THR A 9 -19.15 3.65 -9.73
N LEU A 10 -18.78 2.75 -10.63
CA LEU A 10 -17.38 2.40 -10.94
C LEU A 10 -16.95 3.10 -12.24
N PHE A 11 -16.18 4.17 -12.13
CA PHE A 11 -15.52 4.83 -13.26
C PHE A 11 -14.25 4.06 -13.65
N GLY A 12 -14.16 3.65 -14.91
CA GLY A 12 -13.08 2.80 -15.38
C GLY A 12 -13.38 1.30 -15.30
N ALA A 13 -14.66 0.92 -15.40
CA ALA A 13 -15.14 -0.45 -15.27
C ALA A 13 -14.56 -1.46 -16.28
N THR A 14 -13.95 -0.98 -17.38
CA THR A 14 -13.32 -1.83 -18.40
C THR A 14 -11.81 -1.96 -18.22
N GLY A 15 -11.27 -1.48 -17.10
CA GLY A 15 -9.84 -1.48 -16.80
C GLY A 15 -9.37 -2.78 -16.12
N ASP A 16 -8.06 -3.03 -16.17
CA ASP A 16 -7.41 -4.22 -15.58
C ASP A 16 -7.70 -4.36 -14.07
N LEU A 17 -7.64 -3.26 -13.32
CA LEU A 17 -7.94 -3.26 -11.88
C LEU A 17 -9.35 -3.79 -11.59
N ALA A 18 -10.35 -3.34 -12.36
CA ALA A 18 -11.73 -3.79 -12.18
C ALA A 18 -11.85 -5.30 -12.37
N HIS A 19 -11.25 -5.83 -13.45
CA HIS A 19 -11.30 -7.25 -13.78
C HIS A 19 -10.55 -8.12 -12.76
N ARG A 20 -9.33 -7.73 -12.41
CA ARG A 20 -8.46 -8.58 -11.58
C ARG A 20 -8.73 -8.44 -10.09
N LYS A 21 -9.30 -7.33 -9.64
CA LYS A 21 -9.44 -7.01 -8.22
C LYS A 21 -10.86 -6.67 -7.78
N LEU A 22 -11.53 -5.71 -8.44
CA LEU A 22 -12.78 -5.18 -7.90
C LEU A 22 -13.94 -6.14 -8.06
N TYR A 23 -14.12 -6.76 -9.24
CA TYR A 23 -15.20 -7.75 -9.43
C TYR A 23 -15.03 -8.98 -8.54
N PRO A 24 -13.84 -9.59 -8.42
CA PRO A 24 -13.60 -10.66 -7.44
C PRO A 24 -13.90 -10.25 -6.00
N ALA A 25 -13.49 -9.03 -5.59
CA ALA A 25 -13.76 -8.51 -4.25
C ALA A 25 -15.25 -8.37 -3.96
N LEU A 26 -16.00 -7.76 -4.89
CA LEU A 26 -17.45 -7.62 -4.79
C LEU A 26 -18.17 -8.97 -4.75
N PHE A 27 -17.70 -9.95 -5.54
CA PHE A 27 -18.29 -11.29 -5.53
C PHE A 27 -18.07 -12.00 -4.19
N ARG A 28 -16.88 -11.87 -3.58
CA ARG A 28 -16.64 -12.41 -2.23
C ARG A 28 -17.50 -11.73 -1.17
N LEU A 29 -17.70 -10.41 -1.24
CA LEU A 29 -18.61 -9.70 -0.34
C LEU A 29 -20.07 -10.17 -0.50
N PHE A 30 -20.48 -10.45 -1.74
CA PHE A 30 -21.77 -11.02 -2.06
C PHE A 30 -21.92 -12.44 -1.48
N GLN A 31 -20.92 -13.32 -1.68
CA GLN A 31 -20.91 -14.67 -1.13
C GLN A 31 -20.94 -14.70 0.39
N LYS A 32 -20.30 -13.74 1.05
CA LYS A 32 -20.30 -13.59 2.50
C LYS A 32 -21.56 -12.91 3.05
N GLY A 33 -22.45 -12.41 2.18
CA GLY A 33 -23.72 -11.79 2.56
C GLY A 33 -23.60 -10.35 3.06
N PHE A 34 -22.45 -9.69 2.87
CA PHE A 34 -22.31 -8.26 3.19
C PHE A 34 -23.09 -7.37 2.25
N ILE A 35 -23.15 -7.73 0.96
CA ILE A 35 -24.01 -7.16 -0.07
C ILE A 35 -24.77 -8.32 -0.71
N LYS A 36 -26.10 -8.27 -0.80
CA LYS A 36 -26.89 -9.40 -1.32
C LYS A 36 -28.09 -8.94 -2.13
N ASN A 37 -29.04 -8.25 -1.52
CA ASN A 37 -30.31 -7.86 -2.14
C ASN A 37 -30.44 -6.35 -2.36
N HIS A 38 -29.77 -5.56 -1.55
CA HIS A 38 -29.89 -4.10 -1.48
C HIS A 38 -28.66 -3.38 -2.05
N PHE A 39 -28.12 -3.88 -3.16
CA PHE A 39 -27.02 -3.22 -3.82
C PHE A 39 -27.20 -3.19 -5.34
N ALA A 40 -26.49 -2.28 -5.99
CA ALA A 40 -26.29 -2.29 -7.43
C ALA A 40 -24.92 -1.72 -7.78
N VAL A 41 -24.40 -2.09 -8.94
CA VAL A 41 -23.14 -1.57 -9.48
C VAL A 41 -23.39 -1.04 -10.88
N ILE A 42 -23.07 0.24 -11.10
CA ILE A 42 -23.05 0.86 -12.43
C ILE A 42 -21.58 0.95 -12.86
N GLY A 43 -21.20 0.16 -13.85
CA GLY A 43 -19.92 0.27 -14.51
C GLY A 43 -19.94 1.33 -15.60
N THR A 44 -18.95 2.25 -15.62
CA THR A 44 -18.85 3.27 -16.64
C THR A 44 -17.48 3.28 -17.31
N ALA A 45 -17.44 3.41 -18.61
CA ALA A 45 -16.26 3.66 -19.42
C ALA A 45 -16.64 4.15 -20.82
N ARG A 46 -15.65 4.54 -21.64
CA ARG A 46 -15.89 5.06 -23.00
C ARG A 46 -16.32 4.01 -24.03
N ARG A 47 -16.18 2.71 -23.72
CA ARG A 47 -16.53 1.61 -24.64
C ARG A 47 -18.06 1.46 -24.71
N GLU A 48 -18.57 1.21 -25.92
CA GLU A 48 -20.00 0.98 -26.19
C GLU A 48 -20.38 -0.48 -25.88
N TRP A 49 -20.43 -0.81 -24.60
CA TRP A 49 -20.84 -2.13 -24.13
C TRP A 49 -22.33 -2.17 -23.79
N THR A 50 -22.95 -3.35 -23.95
CA THR A 50 -24.29 -3.62 -23.42
C THR A 50 -24.19 -4.17 -21.99
N ASN A 51 -25.31 -4.19 -21.27
CA ASN A 51 -25.41 -4.82 -19.95
C ASN A 51 -25.03 -6.32 -20.00
N GLU A 52 -25.45 -7.02 -21.04
CA GLU A 52 -25.18 -8.44 -21.24
C GLU A 52 -23.68 -8.67 -21.39
N TYR A 53 -23.03 -7.92 -22.29
CA TYR A 53 -21.58 -8.04 -22.50
C TYR A 53 -20.79 -7.69 -21.23
N PHE A 54 -21.20 -6.66 -20.52
CA PHE A 54 -20.58 -6.27 -19.26
C PHE A 54 -20.68 -7.39 -18.20
N ARG A 55 -21.85 -8.02 -18.07
CA ARG A 55 -22.04 -9.18 -17.18
C ARG A 55 -21.20 -10.39 -17.59
N ASP A 56 -21.04 -10.65 -18.87
CA ASP A 56 -20.17 -11.72 -19.36
C ASP A 56 -18.71 -11.49 -19.00
N VAL A 57 -18.24 -10.26 -19.09
CA VAL A 57 -16.89 -9.86 -18.65
C VAL A 57 -16.71 -10.07 -17.15
N ILE A 58 -17.69 -9.67 -16.33
CA ILE A 58 -17.64 -9.89 -14.88
C ILE A 58 -17.67 -11.39 -14.57
N LYS A 59 -18.52 -12.17 -15.25
CA LYS A 59 -18.58 -13.63 -15.13
C LYS A 59 -17.19 -14.25 -15.33
N GLN A 60 -16.47 -13.85 -16.37
CA GLN A 60 -15.09 -14.32 -16.62
C GLN A 60 -14.13 -13.93 -15.49
N SER A 61 -14.26 -12.72 -14.96
CA SER A 61 -13.39 -12.19 -13.90
C SER A 61 -13.56 -12.94 -12.56
N VAL A 62 -14.73 -13.52 -12.30
CA VAL A 62 -15.04 -14.22 -11.04
C VAL A 62 -15.09 -15.75 -11.18
N GLN A 63 -14.85 -16.29 -12.35
CA GLN A 63 -15.06 -17.71 -12.69
C GLN A 63 -14.39 -18.67 -11.70
N SER A 64 -13.18 -18.35 -11.22
CA SER A 64 -12.45 -19.19 -10.26
C SER A 64 -13.07 -19.23 -8.86
N LEU A 65 -13.98 -18.31 -8.56
CA LEU A 65 -14.67 -18.19 -7.26
C LEU A 65 -16.06 -18.81 -7.26
N VAL A 66 -16.58 -19.18 -8.43
CA VAL A 66 -17.95 -19.65 -8.60
C VAL A 66 -18.13 -21.04 -8.00
N LYS A 67 -19.08 -21.18 -7.08
CA LYS A 67 -19.51 -22.45 -6.49
C LYS A 67 -20.91 -22.85 -6.93
N SER A 68 -21.73 -21.89 -7.36
CA SER A 68 -23.11 -22.08 -7.81
C SER A 68 -23.42 -21.13 -8.96
N GLU A 69 -23.95 -21.64 -10.06
CA GLU A 69 -24.41 -20.83 -11.20
C GLU A 69 -25.62 -19.96 -10.81
N GLU A 70 -26.47 -20.42 -9.91
CA GLU A 70 -27.61 -19.63 -9.41
C GLU A 70 -27.13 -18.41 -8.64
N GLU A 71 -26.13 -18.59 -7.74
CA GLU A 71 -25.51 -17.50 -6.99
C GLU A 71 -24.83 -16.50 -7.92
N LEU A 72 -24.10 -16.99 -8.93
CA LEU A 72 -23.46 -16.15 -9.93
C LEU A 72 -24.51 -15.32 -10.71
N ASN A 73 -25.58 -15.95 -11.18
CA ASN A 73 -26.62 -15.25 -11.94
C ASN A 73 -27.33 -14.19 -11.09
N GLN A 74 -27.58 -14.48 -9.80
CA GLN A 74 -28.12 -13.51 -8.85
C GLN A 74 -27.14 -12.32 -8.72
N PHE A 75 -25.86 -12.56 -8.50
CA PHE A 75 -24.84 -11.51 -8.41
C PHE A 75 -24.82 -10.65 -9.68
N LEU A 76 -24.72 -11.27 -10.85
CA LEU A 76 -24.64 -10.56 -12.14
C LEU A 76 -25.87 -9.70 -12.43
N SER A 77 -27.06 -10.06 -11.90
CA SER A 77 -28.29 -9.28 -12.09
C SER A 77 -28.25 -7.89 -11.48
N HIS A 78 -27.32 -7.63 -10.54
CA HIS A 78 -27.12 -6.33 -9.91
C HIS A 78 -26.18 -5.39 -10.67
N PHE A 79 -25.63 -5.83 -11.82
CA PHE A 79 -24.64 -5.06 -12.60
C PHE A 79 -25.26 -4.44 -13.85
N TYR A 80 -25.01 -3.16 -14.02
CA TYR A 80 -25.49 -2.31 -15.11
C TYR A 80 -24.32 -1.58 -15.72
N TYR A 81 -24.39 -1.32 -17.01
CA TYR A 81 -23.33 -0.61 -17.73
C TYR A 81 -23.89 0.62 -18.44
N GLN A 82 -23.15 1.70 -18.35
CA GLN A 82 -23.43 2.93 -19.08
C GLN A 82 -22.16 3.38 -19.83
N PRO A 83 -22.15 3.44 -21.17
CA PRO A 83 -21.14 4.14 -21.93
C PRO A 83 -21.04 5.59 -21.43
N HIS A 84 -19.81 6.04 -21.07
CA HIS A 84 -19.65 7.30 -20.36
C HIS A 84 -18.37 8.01 -20.75
N ASN A 85 -18.48 9.21 -21.30
CA ASN A 85 -17.39 10.15 -21.43
C ASN A 85 -17.43 11.11 -20.23
N VAL A 86 -16.37 11.11 -19.42
CA VAL A 86 -16.30 11.89 -18.18
C VAL A 86 -16.28 13.40 -18.37
N THR A 87 -16.11 13.88 -19.60
CA THR A 87 -16.16 15.32 -19.95
C THR A 87 -17.50 15.74 -20.54
N ASP A 88 -18.46 14.81 -20.67
CA ASP A 88 -19.78 15.07 -21.25
C ASP A 88 -20.85 15.15 -20.16
N THR A 89 -21.36 16.35 -19.90
CA THR A 89 -22.38 16.61 -18.88
C THR A 89 -23.65 15.78 -19.08
N HIS A 90 -24.07 15.54 -20.34
CA HIS A 90 -25.27 14.76 -20.61
C HIS A 90 -25.17 13.31 -20.07
N HIS A 91 -23.98 12.74 -20.12
CA HIS A 91 -23.75 11.40 -19.59
C HIS A 91 -23.95 11.31 -18.05
N TYR A 92 -23.71 12.41 -17.31
CA TYR A 92 -24.00 12.44 -15.88
C TYR A 92 -25.51 12.57 -15.60
N VAL A 93 -26.26 13.26 -16.46
CA VAL A 93 -27.73 13.31 -16.36
C VAL A 93 -28.32 11.89 -16.51
N VAL A 94 -27.90 11.17 -17.56
CA VAL A 94 -28.32 9.76 -17.76
C VAL A 94 -27.88 8.86 -16.61
N LEU A 95 -26.66 9.07 -16.08
CA LEU A 95 -26.14 8.32 -14.93
C LEU A 95 -26.97 8.56 -13.67
N LYS A 96 -27.42 9.80 -13.46
CA LYS A 96 -28.33 10.14 -12.36
C LYS A 96 -29.65 9.42 -12.46
N GLU A 97 -30.31 9.48 -13.63
CA GLU A 97 -31.58 8.82 -13.88
C GLU A 97 -31.47 7.29 -13.59
N LEU A 98 -30.44 6.65 -14.12
CA LEU A 98 -30.17 5.23 -13.83
C LEU A 98 -29.89 4.98 -12.34
N SER A 99 -29.16 5.87 -11.68
CA SER A 99 -28.87 5.76 -10.24
C SER A 99 -30.14 5.84 -9.39
N GLU A 100 -31.08 6.74 -9.74
CA GLU A 100 -32.36 6.90 -9.05
C GLU A 100 -33.29 5.69 -9.29
N GLU A 101 -33.33 5.15 -10.51
CA GLU A 101 -34.08 3.93 -10.84
C GLU A 101 -33.56 2.74 -10.00
N LEU A 102 -32.26 2.53 -9.95
CA LEU A 102 -31.64 1.42 -9.22
C LEU A 102 -31.77 1.58 -7.70
N ASP A 103 -31.70 2.82 -7.20
CA ASP A 103 -31.96 3.12 -5.78
C ASP A 103 -33.36 2.65 -5.37
N ALA A 104 -34.37 3.02 -6.14
CA ALA A 104 -35.76 2.61 -5.90
C ALA A 104 -35.92 1.10 -6.02
N LYS A 105 -35.37 0.49 -7.08
CA LYS A 105 -35.48 -0.95 -7.37
C LYS A 105 -34.86 -1.81 -6.24
N TYR A 106 -33.68 -1.46 -5.74
CA TYR A 106 -32.96 -2.23 -4.75
C TYR A 106 -33.08 -1.70 -3.32
N GLN A 107 -33.88 -0.65 -3.10
CA GLN A 107 -34.07 -0.01 -1.79
C GLN A 107 -32.76 0.41 -1.12
N ILE A 108 -31.95 1.14 -1.85
CA ILE A 108 -30.58 1.51 -1.46
C ILE A 108 -30.56 2.70 -0.48
N GLU A 109 -31.63 3.47 -0.40
CA GLU A 109 -31.84 4.56 0.57
C GLU A 109 -30.88 5.75 0.39
N GLY A 110 -30.42 6.01 -0.83
CA GLY A 110 -29.55 7.15 -1.15
C GLY A 110 -28.06 6.92 -0.86
N ASN A 111 -27.65 5.74 -0.44
CA ASN A 111 -26.24 5.44 -0.16
C ASN A 111 -25.44 5.29 -1.46
N ARG A 112 -24.38 6.09 -1.61
CA ARG A 112 -23.55 6.16 -2.83
C ARG A 112 -22.07 5.93 -2.51
N VAL A 113 -21.44 5.07 -3.31
CA VAL A 113 -20.00 4.94 -3.41
C VAL A 113 -19.59 5.23 -4.85
N PHE A 114 -18.76 6.24 -5.04
CA PHE A 114 -18.16 6.56 -6.33
C PHE A 114 -16.71 6.04 -6.31
N TYR A 115 -16.40 5.09 -7.18
CA TYR A 115 -15.08 4.48 -7.27
C TYR A 115 -14.37 4.95 -8.55
N LEU A 116 -13.26 5.69 -8.41
CA LEU A 116 -12.49 6.20 -9.53
C LEU A 116 -11.29 5.26 -9.83
N ALA A 117 -11.52 4.25 -10.66
CA ALA A 117 -10.52 3.28 -11.11
C ALA A 117 -9.90 3.71 -12.47
N MET A 118 -9.44 4.97 -12.57
CA MET A 118 -8.93 5.56 -13.78
C MET A 118 -7.82 6.59 -13.49
N ALA A 119 -7.29 7.22 -14.54
CA ALA A 119 -6.20 8.18 -14.37
C ALA A 119 -6.60 9.38 -13.48
N PRO A 120 -5.74 9.79 -12.53
CA PRO A 120 -6.05 10.88 -11.60
C PRO A 120 -6.37 12.23 -12.24
N THR A 121 -5.91 12.45 -13.48
CA THR A 121 -6.20 13.68 -14.26
C THR A 121 -7.69 13.93 -14.48
N PHE A 122 -8.53 12.92 -14.33
CA PHE A 122 -9.98 13.04 -14.48
C PHE A 122 -10.73 13.19 -13.15
N PHE A 123 -10.05 13.06 -12.00
CA PHE A 123 -10.74 13.03 -10.70
C PHE A 123 -11.48 14.35 -10.41
N GLY A 124 -10.82 15.51 -10.66
CA GLY A 124 -11.44 16.81 -10.49
C GLY A 124 -12.68 16.99 -11.35
N THR A 125 -12.58 16.70 -12.65
CA THR A 125 -13.71 16.78 -13.60
C THR A 125 -14.88 15.90 -13.19
N ILE A 126 -14.61 14.65 -12.80
CA ILE A 126 -15.67 13.72 -12.38
C ILE A 126 -16.37 14.24 -11.12
N THR A 127 -15.62 14.65 -10.10
CA THR A 127 -16.21 15.10 -8.83
C THR A 127 -16.99 16.40 -8.96
N GLU A 128 -16.56 17.31 -9.84
CA GLU A 128 -17.30 18.52 -10.19
C GLU A 128 -18.65 18.18 -10.83
N HIS A 129 -18.68 17.31 -11.84
CA HIS A 129 -19.93 16.89 -12.49
C HIS A 129 -20.84 16.08 -11.55
N LEU A 130 -20.28 15.20 -10.70
CA LEU A 130 -21.09 14.47 -9.71
C LEU A 130 -21.86 15.43 -8.81
N LYS A 131 -21.25 16.56 -8.43
CA LYS A 131 -21.90 17.59 -7.62
C LYS A 131 -22.88 18.43 -8.45
N ALA A 132 -22.44 18.94 -9.59
CA ALA A 132 -23.22 19.85 -10.43
C ALA A 132 -24.52 19.20 -10.93
N GLU A 133 -24.46 17.93 -11.32
CA GLU A 133 -25.61 17.20 -11.85
C GLU A 133 -26.43 16.48 -10.76
N GLY A 134 -26.07 16.67 -9.47
CA GLY A 134 -26.84 16.17 -8.33
C GLY A 134 -26.85 14.65 -8.17
N LEU A 135 -25.72 14.00 -8.47
CA LEU A 135 -25.50 12.57 -8.14
C LEU A 135 -25.13 12.39 -6.67
N ILE A 136 -24.56 13.43 -6.03
CA ILE A 136 -24.34 13.47 -4.59
C ILE A 136 -25.68 13.70 -3.92
N THR A 137 -26.15 12.73 -3.16
CA THR A 137 -27.49 12.72 -2.55
C THR A 137 -27.50 13.44 -1.20
N GLU A 138 -28.65 14.02 -0.83
CA GLU A 138 -28.85 14.56 0.53
C GLU A 138 -29.23 13.45 1.52
N LYS A 139 -29.88 12.39 1.03
CA LYS A 139 -30.27 11.23 1.82
C LYS A 139 -29.22 10.12 1.69
N GLY A 140 -28.92 9.46 2.80
CA GLY A 140 -27.88 8.43 2.83
C GLY A 140 -26.48 9.02 2.93
N TYR A 141 -25.47 8.22 2.58
CA TYR A 141 -24.06 8.68 2.56
C TYR A 141 -23.53 8.77 1.14
N ASN A 142 -22.54 9.65 0.96
CA ASN A 142 -21.78 9.77 -0.29
C ASN A 142 -20.30 9.57 0.04
N ARG A 143 -19.66 8.60 -0.60
CA ARG A 143 -18.25 8.24 -0.38
C ARG A 143 -17.53 8.13 -1.72
N LEU A 144 -16.32 8.66 -1.75
CA LEU A 144 -15.47 8.70 -2.93
C LEU A 144 -14.24 7.83 -2.68
N ILE A 145 -14.07 6.75 -3.45
CA ILE A 145 -12.87 5.93 -3.43
C ILE A 145 -11.99 6.37 -4.59
N ILE A 146 -10.73 6.66 -4.30
CA ILE A 146 -9.72 7.00 -5.31
C ILE A 146 -8.47 6.13 -5.17
N GLU A 147 -7.90 5.79 -6.33
CA GLU A 147 -6.68 5.03 -6.48
C GLU A 147 -5.45 5.92 -6.57
N LYS A 148 -4.28 5.36 -6.19
CA LYS A 148 -3.01 6.04 -6.42
C LYS A 148 -2.69 6.15 -7.93
N PRO A 149 -1.86 7.13 -8.33
CA PRO A 149 -1.10 8.07 -7.51
C PRO A 149 -1.90 9.29 -7.05
N PHE A 150 -1.58 9.79 -5.85
CA PHE A 150 -2.13 11.04 -5.30
C PHE A 150 -1.13 12.18 -5.52
N GLY A 151 -1.04 12.66 -6.77
CA GLY A 151 0.01 13.58 -7.20
C GLY A 151 1.34 12.88 -7.52
N LYS A 152 2.32 13.68 -7.96
CA LYS A 152 3.72 13.28 -8.23
C LYS A 152 4.73 14.01 -7.34
N ASP A 153 4.26 15.04 -6.63
CA ASP A 153 4.94 15.89 -5.67
C ASP A 153 3.88 16.53 -4.75
N TYR A 154 4.30 17.26 -3.73
CA TYR A 154 3.41 17.93 -2.80
C TYR A 154 2.45 18.89 -3.50
N ALA A 155 2.94 19.70 -4.43
CA ALA A 155 2.13 20.72 -5.11
C ALA A 155 0.99 20.11 -5.92
N SER A 156 1.27 19.10 -6.73
CA SER A 156 0.25 18.41 -7.54
C SER A 156 -0.72 17.58 -6.67
N ALA A 157 -0.25 17.02 -5.56
CA ALA A 157 -1.10 16.34 -4.60
C ALA A 157 -2.06 17.32 -3.89
N GLU A 158 -1.58 18.50 -3.50
CA GLU A 158 -2.38 19.57 -2.91
C GLU A 158 -3.43 20.09 -3.89
N GLU A 159 -3.06 20.32 -5.15
CA GLU A 159 -3.99 20.72 -6.21
C GLU A 159 -5.11 19.68 -6.38
N LEU A 160 -4.75 18.41 -6.52
CA LEU A 160 -5.73 17.32 -6.61
C LEU A 160 -6.65 17.27 -5.39
N ASN A 161 -6.08 17.38 -4.20
CA ASN A 161 -6.87 17.40 -2.96
C ASN A 161 -7.86 18.58 -2.94
N ASN A 162 -7.42 19.76 -3.35
CA ASN A 162 -8.26 20.95 -3.40
C ASN A 162 -9.41 20.79 -4.40
N GLN A 163 -9.17 20.17 -5.56
CA GLN A 163 -10.22 19.84 -6.53
C GLN A 163 -11.27 18.90 -5.93
N LEU A 164 -10.84 17.80 -5.30
CA LEU A 164 -11.75 16.83 -4.67
C LEU A 164 -12.58 17.48 -3.55
N ARG A 165 -11.95 18.34 -2.75
CA ARG A 165 -12.57 19.05 -1.62
C ARG A 165 -13.64 20.07 -2.02
N GLN A 166 -13.73 20.46 -3.28
CA GLN A 166 -14.84 21.27 -3.80
C GLN A 166 -16.17 20.51 -3.80
N SER A 167 -16.12 19.19 -3.88
CA SER A 167 -17.31 18.33 -4.00
C SER A 167 -17.53 17.38 -2.82
N PHE A 168 -16.46 16.93 -2.15
CA PHE A 168 -16.53 15.98 -1.04
C PHE A 168 -15.78 16.51 0.18
N GLU A 169 -16.30 16.28 1.37
CA GLU A 169 -15.55 16.50 2.61
C GLU A 169 -14.46 15.43 2.80
N GLU A 170 -13.41 15.73 3.56
CA GLU A 170 -12.32 14.78 3.79
C GLU A 170 -12.80 13.44 4.34
N LYS A 171 -13.78 13.46 5.24
CA LYS A 171 -14.39 12.23 5.80
C LYS A 171 -15.18 11.38 4.78
N GLN A 172 -15.36 11.89 3.57
CA GLN A 172 -16.01 11.19 2.46
C GLN A 172 -15.01 10.65 1.43
N ILE A 173 -13.72 11.02 1.53
CA ILE A 173 -12.68 10.65 0.56
C ILE A 173 -11.84 9.49 1.11
N TYR A 174 -11.91 8.35 0.44
CA TYR A 174 -11.25 7.09 0.78
C TYR A 174 -10.09 6.85 -0.19
N ARG A 175 -8.87 7.28 0.19
CA ARG A 175 -7.65 7.10 -0.63
C ARG A 175 -7.08 5.72 -0.38
N ILE A 176 -7.06 4.87 -1.40
CA ILE A 176 -6.58 3.49 -1.27
C ILE A 176 -5.06 3.43 -1.26
N ASP A 177 -4.52 2.91 -0.17
CA ASP A 177 -3.25 2.19 -0.15
C ASP A 177 -3.55 0.71 0.09
N HIS A 178 -3.45 -0.13 -0.94
CA HIS A 178 -3.84 -1.53 -0.84
C HIS A 178 -3.00 -2.35 0.16
N TYR A 179 -1.82 -1.86 0.58
CA TYR A 179 -1.05 -2.49 1.66
C TYR A 179 -1.78 -2.41 3.00
N LEU A 180 -2.48 -1.31 3.28
CA LEU A 180 -3.25 -1.15 4.52
C LEU A 180 -4.41 -2.15 4.65
N GLY A 181 -4.91 -2.68 3.52
CA GLY A 181 -5.92 -3.75 3.50
C GLY A 181 -5.39 -5.15 3.78
N LYS A 182 -4.06 -5.35 3.83
CA LYS A 182 -3.47 -6.67 4.09
C LYS A 182 -3.57 -7.05 5.56
N GLU A 183 -3.96 -8.31 5.84
CA GLU A 183 -4.16 -8.83 7.20
C GLU A 183 -2.92 -8.64 8.08
N MET A 184 -1.73 -8.95 7.56
CA MET A 184 -0.50 -8.83 8.34
C MET A 184 -0.07 -7.39 8.60
N ILE A 185 -0.47 -6.42 7.80
CA ILE A 185 -0.25 -5.00 8.09
C ILE A 185 -1.12 -4.57 9.30
N GLN A 186 -2.35 -5.05 9.38
CA GLN A 186 -3.21 -4.79 10.53
C GLN A 186 -2.72 -5.50 11.79
N ASN A 187 -2.12 -6.68 11.65
CA ASN A 187 -1.48 -7.42 12.73
C ASN A 187 -0.32 -6.67 13.40
N ILE A 188 0.31 -5.70 12.74
CA ILE A 188 1.33 -4.82 13.38
C ILE A 188 0.77 -4.19 14.66
N SER A 189 -0.45 -3.67 14.59
CA SER A 189 -1.11 -3.07 15.77
C SER A 189 -1.39 -4.11 16.87
N ALA A 190 -1.82 -5.31 16.51
CA ALA A 190 -2.05 -6.39 17.46
C ALA A 190 -0.75 -6.83 18.15
N VAL A 191 0.33 -7.02 17.38
CA VAL A 191 1.65 -7.36 17.93
C VAL A 191 2.11 -6.29 18.91
N ARG A 192 2.02 -5.03 18.54
CA ARG A 192 2.52 -3.93 19.36
C ARG A 192 1.69 -3.66 20.61
N PHE A 193 0.36 -3.63 20.48
CA PHE A 193 -0.52 -3.06 21.52
C PHE A 193 -1.29 -4.11 22.31
N ALA A 194 -1.40 -5.36 21.83
CA ALA A 194 -2.04 -6.44 22.59
C ALA A 194 -1.04 -7.28 23.40
N ASN A 195 0.27 -7.01 23.29
CA ASN A 195 1.32 -7.76 23.98
C ASN A 195 2.13 -6.85 24.91
N ARG A 196 1.92 -6.99 26.21
CA ARG A 196 2.57 -6.17 27.23
C ARG A 196 4.10 -6.15 27.15
N VAL A 197 4.69 -7.27 26.78
CA VAL A 197 6.15 -7.41 26.64
C VAL A 197 6.70 -6.48 25.55
N PHE A 198 5.97 -6.30 24.44
CA PHE A 198 6.43 -5.43 23.36
C PHE A 198 6.13 -3.97 23.62
N GLU A 199 4.98 -3.66 24.23
CA GLU A 199 4.65 -2.27 24.59
C GLU A 199 5.76 -1.60 25.40
N ALA A 200 6.33 -2.30 26.38
CA ALA A 200 7.39 -1.77 27.23
C ALA A 200 8.74 -1.59 26.52
N LEU A 201 9.01 -2.41 25.49
CA LEU A 201 10.30 -2.45 24.80
C LEU A 201 10.31 -1.64 23.49
N TRP A 202 9.18 -1.06 23.08
CA TRP A 202 9.02 -0.43 21.76
C TRP A 202 9.43 1.05 21.77
N ASN A 203 10.71 1.31 22.03
CA ASN A 203 11.27 2.64 22.19
C ASN A 203 12.79 2.68 21.97
N LYS A 204 13.36 3.87 21.92
CA LYS A 204 14.79 4.14 21.73
C LYS A 204 15.72 3.51 22.78
N GLU A 205 15.19 3.21 23.96
CA GLU A 205 16.02 2.61 25.03
C GLU A 205 16.33 1.14 24.73
N ASN A 206 15.44 0.45 24.02
CA ASN A 206 15.52 -0.99 23.79
C ASN A 206 15.75 -1.38 22.34
N ILE A 207 15.27 -0.58 21.38
CA ILE A 207 15.42 -0.87 19.94
C ILE A 207 16.71 -0.22 19.42
N ASP A 208 17.50 -1.00 18.71
CA ASP A 208 18.70 -0.53 18.03
C ASP A 208 18.36 0.08 16.67
N HIS A 209 17.58 -0.62 15.87
CA HIS A 209 17.10 -0.14 14.58
C HIS A 209 15.88 -0.94 14.09
N ILE A 210 15.23 -0.43 13.06
CA ILE A 210 14.14 -1.12 12.38
C ILE A 210 14.46 -1.21 10.89
N GLN A 211 14.15 -2.36 10.26
CA GLN A 211 14.29 -2.55 8.82
C GLN A 211 12.93 -2.82 8.21
N ILE A 212 12.62 -2.14 7.10
CA ILE A 212 11.38 -2.34 6.32
C ILE A 212 11.80 -2.63 4.88
N SER A 213 11.59 -3.87 4.44
CA SER A 213 11.95 -4.32 3.10
C SER A 213 10.71 -4.67 2.28
N LEU A 214 10.57 -4.05 1.10
CA LEU A 214 9.54 -4.36 0.10
C LEU A 214 10.24 -4.70 -1.21
N LEU A 215 10.55 -5.97 -1.40
CA LEU A 215 11.33 -6.47 -2.54
C LEU A 215 10.40 -7.13 -3.57
N GLU A 216 10.64 -6.89 -4.85
CA GLU A 216 9.85 -7.44 -5.95
C GLU A 216 10.75 -8.15 -6.97
N GLN A 217 10.37 -9.39 -7.33
CA GLN A 217 11.08 -10.17 -8.37
C GLN A 217 10.70 -9.76 -9.80
N VAL A 218 9.51 -9.15 -9.93
CA VAL A 218 9.00 -8.72 -11.24
C VAL A 218 9.71 -7.45 -11.70
N SER A 219 9.88 -7.31 -13.02
CA SER A 219 10.30 -6.06 -13.68
C SER A 219 9.13 -5.06 -13.70
N VAL A 220 9.30 -3.95 -14.41
CA VAL A 220 8.20 -3.00 -14.63
C VAL A 220 7.22 -3.50 -15.69
N GLU A 221 7.62 -4.49 -16.50
CA GLU A 221 6.82 -5.12 -17.55
C GLU A 221 6.16 -4.09 -18.48
N GLU A 222 4.87 -4.21 -18.74
CA GLU A 222 4.09 -3.29 -19.59
C GLU A 222 3.88 -1.89 -18.96
N ARG A 223 4.22 -1.72 -17.68
CA ARG A 223 4.06 -0.46 -16.95
C ARG A 223 5.29 0.46 -17.02
N GLY A 224 6.24 0.20 -17.92
CA GLY A 224 7.45 1.00 -18.08
C GLY A 224 7.17 2.50 -18.19
N GLY A 225 6.26 2.92 -19.06
CA GLY A 225 5.93 4.34 -19.22
C GLY A 225 5.35 5.03 -17.97
N TYR A 226 4.61 4.33 -17.13
CA TYR A 226 4.20 4.84 -15.82
C TYR A 226 5.39 4.92 -14.87
N TYR A 227 6.18 3.86 -14.82
CA TYR A 227 7.29 3.75 -13.87
C TYR A 227 8.40 4.76 -14.19
N ASP A 228 8.61 5.08 -15.46
CA ASP A 228 9.60 6.05 -15.92
C ASP A 228 9.30 7.50 -15.51
N THR A 229 8.07 7.75 -15.07
CA THR A 229 7.67 9.03 -14.49
C THR A 229 7.56 9.01 -12.96
N SER A 230 7.49 7.82 -12.36
CA SER A 230 7.27 7.61 -10.93
C SER A 230 8.55 7.25 -10.18
N GLY A 231 9.20 6.16 -10.57
CA GLY A 231 10.33 5.57 -9.86
C GLY A 231 9.96 4.90 -8.55
N ALA A 232 10.92 4.18 -7.95
CA ALA A 232 10.72 3.42 -6.72
C ALA A 232 10.43 4.32 -5.50
N LEU A 233 10.99 5.52 -5.47
CA LEU A 233 10.78 6.47 -4.38
C LEU A 233 9.30 6.91 -4.28
N ARG A 234 8.69 7.27 -5.40
CA ARG A 234 7.29 7.69 -5.46
C ARG A 234 6.33 6.52 -5.43
N ASP A 235 6.64 5.42 -6.14
CA ASP A 235 5.72 4.27 -6.23
C ASP A 235 5.63 3.46 -4.94
N MET A 236 6.72 3.38 -4.16
CA MET A 236 6.81 2.49 -3.01
C MET A 236 7.11 3.21 -1.69
N VAL A 237 8.03 4.17 -1.67
CA VAL A 237 8.44 4.80 -0.41
C VAL A 237 7.40 5.79 0.07
N GLN A 238 6.97 6.72 -0.80
CA GLN A 238 6.05 7.80 -0.49
C GLN A 238 4.72 7.32 0.13
N ASN A 239 4.31 6.12 -0.21
CA ASN A 239 3.05 5.54 0.24
C ASN A 239 3.28 4.31 1.13
N HIS A 240 3.44 3.12 0.55
CA HIS A 240 3.45 1.84 1.28
C HIS A 240 4.48 1.79 2.42
N ILE A 241 5.72 2.18 2.16
CA ILE A 241 6.79 2.11 3.18
C ILE A 241 6.53 3.12 4.29
N LEU A 242 6.20 4.37 3.97
CA LEU A 242 5.92 5.37 5.00
C LEU A 242 4.65 5.07 5.78
N GLN A 243 3.64 4.43 5.18
CA GLN A 243 2.46 3.96 5.90
C GLN A 243 2.78 2.81 6.87
N ILE A 244 3.60 1.84 6.45
CA ILE A 244 4.08 0.75 7.32
C ILE A 244 4.95 1.35 8.45
N LEU A 245 5.87 2.25 8.12
CA LEU A 245 6.70 2.93 9.11
C LEU A 245 5.86 3.66 10.15
N ALA A 246 4.82 4.38 9.72
CA ALA A 246 3.92 5.09 10.63
C ALA A 246 3.17 4.14 11.58
N LEU A 247 2.68 2.98 11.10
CA LEU A 247 2.06 1.96 11.94
C LEU A 247 3.06 1.34 12.94
N VAL A 248 4.30 1.11 12.51
CA VAL A 248 5.36 0.58 13.36
C VAL A 248 5.81 1.59 14.41
N ALA A 249 5.79 2.87 14.10
CA ALA A 249 6.36 3.92 14.95
C ALA A 249 5.34 4.68 15.80
N MET A 250 4.05 4.66 15.48
CA MET A 250 3.02 5.48 16.14
C MET A 250 2.88 5.18 17.64
N GLU A 251 2.40 6.17 18.40
CA GLU A 251 2.01 5.99 19.79
C GLU A 251 0.82 5.03 19.92
N PRO A 252 0.68 4.30 21.06
CA PRO A 252 -0.49 3.44 21.28
C PRO A 252 -1.80 4.21 21.10
N PRO A 253 -2.70 3.77 20.20
CA PRO A 253 -4.01 4.41 20.06
C PRO A 253 -4.93 3.99 21.21
N VAL A 254 -5.77 4.90 21.67
CA VAL A 254 -6.82 4.61 22.68
C VAL A 254 -8.05 4.00 22.01
N SER A 255 -8.27 4.34 20.73
CA SER A 255 -9.37 3.83 19.91
C SER A 255 -8.89 3.63 18.45
N PHE A 256 -9.63 2.87 17.66
CA PHE A 256 -9.34 2.74 16.22
C PHE A 256 -9.33 4.09 15.49
N GLY A 257 -10.19 5.05 15.92
CA GLY A 257 -10.20 6.41 15.36
C GLY A 257 -8.91 7.21 15.62
N ASP A 258 -8.09 6.83 16.62
CA ASP A 258 -6.83 7.51 16.93
C ASP A 258 -5.66 6.98 16.11
N VAL A 259 -5.79 5.81 15.48
CA VAL A 259 -4.72 5.23 14.63
C VAL A 259 -4.25 6.23 13.59
N ARG A 260 -5.18 6.85 12.86
CA ARG A 260 -4.89 7.87 11.87
C ARG A 260 -4.14 9.07 12.46
N LYS A 261 -4.64 9.65 13.55
CA LYS A 261 -4.00 10.80 14.20
C LYS A 261 -2.57 10.49 14.63
N ASN A 262 -2.35 9.28 15.13
CA ASN A 262 -1.04 8.86 15.59
C ASN A 262 -0.08 8.57 14.41
N LYS A 263 -0.58 8.05 13.28
CA LYS A 263 0.22 7.96 12.04
C LYS A 263 0.62 9.32 11.50
N ILE A 264 -0.33 10.27 11.43
CA ILE A 264 -0.05 11.65 11.00
C ILE A 264 1.09 12.26 11.83
N LYS A 265 1.04 12.14 13.16
CA LYS A 265 2.11 12.66 14.03
C LYS A 265 3.47 12.08 13.70
N VAL A 266 3.56 10.78 13.39
CA VAL A 266 4.83 10.16 12.97
C VAL A 266 5.32 10.76 11.66
N LEU A 267 4.45 10.85 10.66
CA LEU A 267 4.81 11.36 9.34
C LEU A 267 5.22 12.83 9.36
N GLU A 268 4.59 13.66 10.21
CA GLU A 268 4.97 15.06 10.42
C GLU A 268 6.30 15.23 11.17
N GLN A 269 6.73 14.20 11.90
CA GLN A 269 7.98 14.18 12.66
C GLN A 269 9.14 13.49 11.92
N LEU A 270 8.93 13.07 10.67
CA LEU A 270 10.02 12.59 9.83
C LEU A 270 11.01 13.72 9.62
N ARG A 271 12.31 13.44 9.86
CA ARG A 271 13.39 14.43 9.66
C ARG A 271 13.62 14.68 8.18
N PRO A 272 13.26 15.86 7.63
CA PRO A 272 13.53 16.16 6.23
C PRO A 272 15.03 16.43 6.01
N TYR A 273 15.55 16.07 4.84
CA TYR A 273 16.93 16.36 4.44
C TYR A 273 17.00 17.76 3.83
N LYS A 274 18.05 18.51 4.19
CA LYS A 274 18.21 19.93 3.82
C LYS A 274 19.29 20.17 2.79
N THR A 275 20.24 19.26 2.67
CA THR A 275 21.36 19.36 1.73
C THR A 275 21.52 18.10 0.90
N ALA A 276 22.18 18.21 -0.23
CA ALA A 276 22.49 17.07 -1.09
C ALA A 276 23.39 16.05 -0.39
N GLU A 277 24.30 16.51 0.44
CA GLU A 277 25.17 15.65 1.25
C GLU A 277 24.37 14.80 2.22
N GLU A 278 23.41 15.42 2.95
CA GLU A 278 22.53 14.68 3.86
C GLU A 278 21.69 13.63 3.11
N VAL A 279 21.18 13.94 1.93
CA VAL A 279 20.44 12.98 1.10
C VAL A 279 21.36 11.83 0.69
N ASN A 280 22.54 12.11 0.16
CA ASN A 280 23.47 11.11 -0.35
C ASN A 280 24.10 10.25 0.74
N GLU A 281 24.18 10.75 1.97
CA GLU A 281 24.59 9.96 3.14
C GLU A 281 23.49 9.00 3.59
N ASN A 282 22.22 9.35 3.40
CA ASN A 282 21.11 8.63 3.99
C ASN A 282 20.22 7.90 2.98
N PHE A 283 20.33 8.20 1.68
CA PHE A 283 19.58 7.53 0.63
C PHE A 283 20.48 7.16 -0.55
N VAL A 284 20.22 5.98 -1.10
CA VAL A 284 20.85 5.48 -2.32
C VAL A 284 19.79 5.03 -3.31
N ARG A 285 20.10 5.16 -4.60
CA ARG A 285 19.21 4.77 -5.70
C ARG A 285 19.89 3.80 -6.65
N GLY A 286 19.10 2.93 -7.27
CA GLY A 286 19.59 1.96 -8.24
C GLY A 286 18.64 1.76 -9.40
N GLN A 287 19.19 1.25 -10.51
CA GLN A 287 18.43 0.84 -11.69
C GLN A 287 18.93 -0.52 -12.15
N TYR A 288 18.02 -1.46 -12.45
CA TYR A 288 18.43 -2.78 -12.92
C TYR A 288 18.91 -2.75 -14.37
N GLY A 289 20.02 -3.40 -14.61
CA GLY A 289 20.49 -3.81 -15.91
C GLY A 289 20.06 -5.24 -16.24
N PRO A 290 20.49 -5.77 -17.41
CA PRO A 290 20.25 -7.16 -17.76
C PRO A 290 20.74 -8.13 -16.67
N SER A 291 20.11 -9.31 -16.58
CA SER A 291 20.59 -10.38 -15.71
C SER A 291 21.96 -10.89 -16.16
N VAL A 292 22.72 -11.45 -15.21
CA VAL A 292 24.09 -11.97 -15.48
C VAL A 292 24.08 -13.07 -16.57
N ASP A 293 23.01 -13.86 -16.64
CA ASP A 293 22.82 -14.92 -17.65
C ASP A 293 22.22 -14.40 -18.98
N GLY A 294 21.88 -13.10 -19.05
CA GLY A 294 21.28 -12.46 -20.23
C GLY A 294 19.83 -12.85 -20.50
N LEU A 295 19.15 -13.56 -19.58
CA LEU A 295 17.77 -14.04 -19.79
C LEU A 295 16.71 -12.99 -19.46
N LYS A 296 17.04 -12.01 -18.62
CA LYS A 296 16.13 -10.92 -18.26
C LYS A 296 16.67 -9.60 -18.80
N PRO A 297 15.81 -8.76 -19.42
CA PRO A 297 16.22 -7.46 -19.91
C PRO A 297 16.56 -6.50 -18.77
N GLY A 298 17.30 -5.44 -19.10
CA GLY A 298 17.48 -4.29 -18.23
C GLY A 298 16.28 -3.33 -18.30
N TYR A 299 16.22 -2.41 -17.36
CA TYR A 299 15.11 -1.45 -17.25
C TYR A 299 14.89 -0.62 -18.51
N ARG A 300 15.97 -0.14 -19.13
CA ARG A 300 15.92 0.65 -20.37
C ARG A 300 15.51 -0.15 -21.59
N GLU A 301 15.46 -1.48 -21.47
CA GLU A 301 15.01 -2.41 -22.51
C GLU A 301 13.52 -2.79 -22.33
N ASP A 302 12.90 -2.41 -21.20
CA ASP A 302 11.47 -2.63 -20.96
C ASP A 302 10.59 -1.70 -21.82
N ALA A 303 9.39 -2.16 -22.14
CA ALA A 303 8.46 -1.45 -23.01
C ALA A 303 8.10 -0.05 -22.48
N ASN A 304 8.17 0.97 -23.34
CA ASN A 304 7.83 2.36 -23.05
C ASN A 304 8.74 3.03 -22.00
N VAL A 305 9.95 2.55 -21.80
CA VAL A 305 11.01 3.22 -21.01
C VAL A 305 11.94 3.95 -21.97
N ALA A 306 12.42 5.13 -21.59
CA ALA A 306 13.38 5.88 -22.38
C ALA A 306 14.76 5.21 -22.34
N ASP A 307 15.48 5.16 -23.49
CA ASP A 307 16.80 4.51 -23.62
C ASP A 307 17.85 5.14 -22.68
N ASP A 308 17.69 6.39 -22.31
CA ASP A 308 18.56 7.17 -21.43
C ASP A 308 17.94 7.46 -20.06
N SER A 309 16.89 6.73 -19.70
CA SER A 309 16.17 6.94 -18.43
C SER A 309 17.11 6.92 -17.20
N ASN A 310 16.98 7.93 -16.36
CA ASN A 310 17.62 8.03 -15.05
C ASN A 310 16.68 7.73 -13.89
N MET A 311 15.55 7.07 -14.15
CA MET A 311 14.60 6.72 -13.13
C MET A 311 15.10 5.54 -12.30
N GLU A 312 15.00 5.67 -11.00
CA GLU A 312 15.40 4.61 -10.07
C GLU A 312 14.35 3.50 -10.00
N THR A 313 14.81 2.26 -10.01
CA THR A 313 14.02 1.05 -9.81
C THR A 313 14.31 0.37 -8.47
N TYR A 314 15.25 0.93 -7.72
CA TYR A 314 15.63 0.54 -6.38
C TYR A 314 15.91 1.78 -5.54
N VAL A 315 15.50 1.73 -4.28
CA VAL A 315 15.82 2.73 -3.25
C VAL A 315 16.16 1.99 -1.96
N ALA A 316 17.24 2.41 -1.31
CA ALA A 316 17.46 2.14 0.10
C ALA A 316 17.72 3.45 0.83
N GLY A 317 17.22 3.55 2.06
CA GLY A 317 17.32 4.79 2.81
C GLY A 317 17.32 4.59 4.31
N LYS A 318 17.83 5.60 5.01
CA LYS A 318 17.84 5.71 6.47
C LYS A 318 16.92 6.85 6.87
N VAL A 319 15.82 6.53 7.54
CA VAL A 319 14.79 7.48 7.96
C VAL A 319 14.88 7.70 9.46
N PHE A 320 14.77 8.96 9.91
CA PHE A 320 14.73 9.32 11.31
C PHE A 320 13.41 9.99 11.67
N ILE A 321 12.96 9.76 12.90
CA ILE A 321 11.74 10.36 13.47
C ILE A 321 12.16 11.22 14.66
N ASP A 322 11.89 12.52 14.59
CA ASP A 322 12.28 13.50 15.60
C ASP A 322 11.24 13.59 16.72
N ASN A 323 11.19 12.55 17.56
CA ASN A 323 10.36 12.52 18.77
C ASN A 323 11.06 11.77 19.91
N GLU A 324 10.50 11.87 21.12
CA GLU A 324 11.08 11.27 22.32
C GLU A 324 11.23 9.75 22.23
N ARG A 325 10.28 9.05 21.59
CA ARG A 325 10.29 7.59 21.47
C ARG A 325 11.39 7.07 20.55
N TRP A 326 11.69 7.79 19.46
CA TRP A 326 12.52 7.30 18.37
C TRP A 326 13.81 8.10 18.13
N GLU A 327 14.09 9.12 18.93
CA GLU A 327 15.30 9.91 18.80
C GLU A 327 16.56 9.03 18.74
N GLY A 328 17.29 9.13 17.64
CA GLY A 328 18.52 8.37 17.41
C GLY A 328 18.34 6.94 16.90
N VAL A 329 17.12 6.43 16.78
CA VAL A 329 16.83 5.10 16.21
C VAL A 329 16.65 5.22 14.70
N PRO A 330 17.53 4.62 13.87
CA PRO A 330 17.35 4.62 12.42
C PRO A 330 16.32 3.59 11.98
N PHE A 331 15.49 4.00 11.03
CA PHE A 331 14.60 3.12 10.27
C PHE A 331 15.24 2.92 8.89
N TYR A 332 15.79 1.75 8.64
CA TYR A 332 16.31 1.40 7.32
C TYR A 332 15.15 0.90 6.45
N VAL A 333 15.01 1.49 5.29
CA VAL A 333 13.99 1.12 4.32
C VAL A 333 14.65 0.70 3.01
N ARG A 334 14.10 -0.33 2.34
CA ARG A 334 14.54 -0.70 0.99
C ARG A 334 13.39 -1.24 0.16
N THR A 335 13.43 -0.92 -1.12
CA THR A 335 12.50 -1.46 -2.13
C THR A 335 13.19 -1.53 -3.48
N GLY A 336 12.74 -2.43 -4.34
CA GLY A 336 13.25 -2.49 -5.71
C GLY A 336 12.52 -3.51 -6.57
N LYS A 337 12.65 -3.32 -7.87
CA LYS A 337 12.14 -4.20 -8.92
C LYS A 337 13.22 -5.15 -9.41
N SER A 338 12.81 -6.25 -10.04
CA SER A 338 13.70 -7.23 -10.65
C SER A 338 14.78 -7.75 -9.69
N LEU A 339 14.44 -7.91 -8.42
CA LEU A 339 15.33 -8.46 -7.39
C LEU A 339 15.27 -10.00 -7.33
N HIS A 340 16.16 -10.61 -6.54
CA HIS A 340 16.25 -12.08 -6.38
C HIS A 340 15.03 -12.69 -5.67
N SER A 341 14.34 -11.91 -4.82
CA SER A 341 13.22 -12.39 -4.01
C SER A 341 12.01 -11.43 -4.09
N LYS A 342 10.82 -11.99 -3.81
CA LYS A 342 9.62 -11.20 -3.53
C LYS A 342 9.36 -11.29 -2.04
N GLU A 343 9.52 -10.18 -1.33
CA GLU A 343 9.36 -10.17 0.13
C GLU A 343 8.88 -8.81 0.62
N THR A 344 7.89 -8.82 1.52
CA THR A 344 7.56 -7.67 2.35
C THR A 344 7.70 -8.08 3.80
N ILE A 345 8.62 -7.43 4.52
CA ILE A 345 8.95 -7.80 5.89
C ILE A 345 9.38 -6.58 6.70
N ILE A 346 9.14 -6.67 8.00
CA ILE A 346 9.57 -5.71 9.01
C ILE A 346 10.43 -6.45 10.03
N ASP A 347 11.66 -6.01 10.23
CA ASP A 347 12.56 -6.52 11.26
C ASP A 347 12.80 -5.44 12.31
N VAL A 348 12.40 -5.72 13.54
CA VAL A 348 12.67 -4.87 14.71
C VAL A 348 13.82 -5.49 15.48
N VAL A 349 14.98 -4.87 15.43
CA VAL A 349 16.23 -5.36 16.03
C VAL A 349 16.43 -4.63 17.35
N PHE A 350 16.53 -5.41 18.42
CA PHE A 350 16.77 -4.88 19.77
C PHE A 350 18.26 -4.64 20.00
N LYS A 351 18.57 -3.75 20.92
CA LYS A 351 19.93 -3.56 21.41
C LYS A 351 20.50 -4.85 22.00
N GLU A 352 21.77 -5.03 21.90
CA GLU A 352 22.45 -6.17 22.47
C GLU A 352 22.29 -6.23 23.99
N ALA A 353 22.14 -7.44 24.51
CA ALA A 353 22.13 -7.64 25.95
C ALA A 353 23.56 -7.50 26.49
N SER A 354 23.69 -6.85 27.63
CA SER A 354 24.99 -6.57 28.28
C SER A 354 25.31 -7.47 29.47
N SER A 355 24.92 -8.76 29.40
CA SER A 355 25.19 -9.70 30.51
C SER A 355 26.64 -10.17 30.52
N PRO A 356 27.46 -9.80 31.51
CA PRO A 356 28.87 -10.28 31.59
C PRO A 356 28.99 -11.81 31.73
N LEU A 357 27.91 -12.48 32.14
CA LEU A 357 27.90 -13.93 32.33
C LEU A 357 27.77 -14.69 31.01
N PHE A 358 27.02 -14.17 30.06
CA PHE A 358 26.69 -14.84 28.81
C PHE A 358 27.32 -14.18 27.59
N CYS A 359 27.53 -12.89 27.64
CA CYS A 359 28.07 -12.14 26.52
C CYS A 359 29.57 -11.94 26.77
N GLY A 360 30.41 -12.57 25.98
CA GLY A 360 31.86 -12.32 26.02
C GLY A 360 32.20 -10.86 25.63
N ILE A 361 33.44 -10.64 25.23
CA ILE A 361 33.93 -9.32 24.78
C ILE A 361 33.17 -8.83 23.51
N ASP A 362 32.69 -9.79 22.72
CA ASP A 362 31.98 -9.51 21.43
C ASP A 362 30.49 -9.21 21.59
N GLY A 363 29.95 -9.14 22.82
CA GLY A 363 28.52 -8.94 23.08
C GLY A 363 27.66 -10.19 22.91
N CYS A 364 26.37 -10.08 23.17
CA CYS A 364 25.37 -11.11 22.87
C CYS A 364 24.70 -10.84 21.52
N PRO A 365 24.33 -11.88 20.76
CA PRO A 365 23.52 -11.67 19.56
C PRO A 365 22.23 -10.90 19.89
N SER A 366 21.91 -9.89 19.08
CA SER A 366 20.70 -9.09 19.24
C SER A 366 19.43 -9.91 19.11
N ASN A 367 18.46 -9.65 19.96
CA ASN A 367 17.12 -10.20 19.77
C ASN A 367 16.41 -9.48 18.61
N ARG A 368 15.46 -10.15 17.97
CA ARG A 368 14.72 -9.60 16.84
C ARG A 368 13.29 -10.10 16.78
N ILE A 369 12.40 -9.23 16.34
CA ILE A 369 11.05 -9.60 15.91
C ILE A 369 10.96 -9.34 14.40
N SER A 370 10.60 -10.38 13.64
CA SER A 370 10.34 -10.28 12.22
C SER A 370 8.84 -10.46 11.97
N ILE A 371 8.20 -9.49 11.27
CA ILE A 371 6.81 -9.55 10.86
C ILE A 371 6.80 -9.79 9.36
N HIS A 372 6.41 -10.99 8.95
CA HIS A 372 6.33 -11.42 7.55
C HIS A 372 4.96 -11.03 6.98
N ILE A 373 4.94 -10.20 5.93
CA ILE A 373 3.72 -9.69 5.29
C ILE A 373 3.39 -10.48 4.02
N THR A 374 4.39 -10.80 3.19
CA THR A 374 4.24 -11.56 1.94
C THR A 374 5.61 -12.08 1.47
N PRO A 375 5.72 -13.24 0.79
CA PRO A 375 4.65 -14.19 0.48
C PRO A 375 4.22 -15.06 1.67
N ARG A 376 5.10 -15.22 2.66
CA ARG A 376 4.79 -15.91 3.91
C ARG A 376 4.18 -14.91 4.89
N GLU A 377 3.11 -15.29 5.55
CA GLU A 377 2.45 -14.45 6.55
C GLU A 377 2.72 -15.01 7.95
N GLY A 378 3.18 -14.16 8.89
CA GLY A 378 3.45 -14.61 10.24
C GLY A 378 4.47 -13.79 11.00
N PHE A 379 5.00 -14.36 12.08
CA PHE A 379 6.01 -13.73 12.93
C PHE A 379 7.14 -14.71 13.25
N CYS A 380 8.33 -14.17 13.43
CA CYS A 380 9.48 -14.88 13.97
C CYS A 380 10.11 -14.07 15.10
N PHE A 381 10.31 -14.71 16.26
CA PHE A 381 11.06 -14.16 17.38
C PHE A 381 12.42 -14.84 17.44
N VAL A 382 13.46 -14.04 17.38
CA VAL A 382 14.85 -14.51 17.53
C VAL A 382 15.31 -14.17 18.93
N ILE A 383 15.57 -15.21 19.71
CA ILE A 383 16.01 -15.10 21.12
C ILE A 383 17.25 -15.95 21.37
N ASN A 384 17.98 -15.64 22.42
CA ASN A 384 19.14 -16.39 22.83
C ASN A 384 18.76 -17.40 23.91
N SER A 385 19.30 -18.62 23.79
CA SER A 385 19.20 -19.67 24.78
C SER A 385 20.58 -20.27 25.05
N LYS A 386 20.73 -20.94 26.21
CA LYS A 386 21.98 -21.68 26.49
C LYS A 386 22.05 -22.87 25.55
N ALA A 387 23.17 -23.05 24.88
CA ALA A 387 23.45 -24.25 24.09
C ALA A 387 23.52 -25.51 25.00
N VAL A 388 23.11 -26.63 24.45
CA VAL A 388 23.19 -27.92 25.16
C VAL A 388 24.67 -28.30 25.36
N GLY A 389 25.03 -28.67 26.58
CA GLY A 389 26.40 -29.07 26.92
C GLY A 389 26.88 -28.50 28.25
N ASN A 390 28.13 -28.79 28.59
CA ASN A 390 28.75 -28.44 29.87
C ASN A 390 29.37 -27.04 29.88
N THR A 391 29.37 -26.33 28.78
CA THR A 391 29.88 -24.95 28.64
C THR A 391 28.75 -23.93 28.67
N ILE A 392 29.05 -22.73 29.15
CA ILE A 392 28.14 -21.59 29.07
C ILE A 392 28.35 -20.96 27.67
N ALA A 393 27.64 -21.52 26.69
CA ALA A 393 27.61 -20.98 25.33
C ALA A 393 26.17 -20.63 24.97
N LEU A 394 25.97 -19.54 24.20
CA LEU A 394 24.67 -19.15 23.66
C LEU A 394 24.43 -19.80 22.30
N GLN A 395 23.18 -20.10 22.05
CA GLN A 395 22.67 -20.41 20.73
C GLN A 395 21.47 -19.51 20.44
N THR A 396 21.34 -19.06 19.21
CA THR A 396 20.17 -18.33 18.74
C THR A 396 19.04 -19.31 18.44
N SER A 397 17.86 -19.03 18.96
CA SER A 397 16.63 -19.82 18.78
C SER A 397 15.59 -19.00 18.05
N HIS A 398 14.91 -19.64 17.10
CA HIS A 398 13.85 -19.04 16.30
C HIS A 398 12.49 -19.60 16.75
N LEU A 399 11.63 -18.73 17.25
CA LEU A 399 10.25 -19.04 17.60
C LEU A 399 9.36 -18.49 16.51
N GLU A 400 8.94 -19.35 15.61
CA GLU A 400 8.21 -18.96 14.41
C GLU A 400 6.74 -19.39 14.47
N LYS A 401 5.84 -18.48 14.10
CA LYS A 401 4.46 -18.77 13.75
C LYS A 401 4.22 -18.26 12.35
N ILE A 402 4.26 -19.15 11.38
CA ILE A 402 3.80 -18.87 10.02
C ILE A 402 2.36 -19.38 9.93
N PHE A 403 1.51 -18.55 9.37
CA PHE A 403 0.13 -18.92 9.07
C PHE A 403 0.10 -19.86 7.87
N ASP A 404 -0.77 -20.84 7.93
CA ASP A 404 -0.92 -21.85 6.88
C ASP A 404 -1.77 -21.35 5.70
N GLU A 405 -1.89 -22.16 4.65
CA GLU A 405 -2.71 -21.85 3.48
C GLU A 405 -4.18 -21.64 3.84
N ASN A 406 -4.72 -22.29 4.88
CA ASN A 406 -6.09 -22.08 5.32
C ASN A 406 -6.31 -20.67 5.87
N PHE A 407 -5.33 -20.12 6.57
CA PHE A 407 -5.36 -18.73 7.02
C PHE A 407 -5.35 -17.78 5.80
N ALA A 408 -4.42 -17.98 4.87
CA ALA A 408 -4.35 -17.17 3.65
C ALA A 408 -5.64 -17.25 2.82
N MET A 409 -6.27 -18.45 2.72
CA MET A 409 -7.55 -18.63 2.02
C MET A 409 -8.75 -18.01 2.76
N SER A 410 -8.70 -17.91 4.08
CA SER A 410 -9.76 -17.31 4.90
C SER A 410 -9.57 -15.80 5.11
N SER A 411 -8.36 -15.28 4.93
CA SER A 411 -8.08 -13.84 5.02
C SER A 411 -8.79 -13.10 3.90
N PRO A 412 -9.48 -11.98 4.20
CA PRO A 412 -10.03 -11.12 3.16
C PRO A 412 -8.92 -10.61 2.25
N GLU A 413 -9.14 -10.58 0.95
CA GLU A 413 -8.24 -9.87 0.04
C GLU A 413 -8.27 -8.36 0.35
N ALA A 414 -7.15 -7.67 0.14
CA ALA A 414 -7.04 -6.26 0.51
C ALA A 414 -8.18 -5.38 -0.06
N TYR A 415 -8.53 -5.57 -1.33
CA TYR A 415 -9.64 -4.82 -1.95
C TYR A 415 -11.01 -5.21 -1.42
N GLU A 416 -11.24 -6.48 -1.09
CA GLU A 416 -12.48 -6.93 -0.43
C GLU A 416 -12.69 -6.17 0.89
N ARG A 417 -11.64 -6.11 1.72
CA ARG A 417 -11.67 -5.39 2.99
C ARG A 417 -11.91 -3.90 2.79
N LEU A 418 -11.10 -3.25 1.95
CA LEU A 418 -11.20 -1.80 1.74
C LEU A 418 -12.54 -1.36 1.16
N ILE A 419 -13.14 -2.15 0.25
CA ILE A 419 -14.49 -1.86 -0.26
C ILE A 419 -15.51 -1.98 0.88
N LEU A 420 -15.44 -3.02 1.72
CA LEU A 420 -16.33 -3.18 2.85
C LEU A 420 -16.17 -2.07 3.88
N ASP A 421 -14.93 -1.76 4.28
CA ASP A 421 -14.62 -0.66 5.21
C ASP A 421 -15.20 0.67 4.70
N CYS A 422 -15.06 0.94 3.38
CA CYS A 422 -15.68 2.12 2.79
C CYS A 422 -17.21 2.05 2.87
N ILE A 423 -17.85 0.91 2.59
CA ILE A 423 -19.32 0.77 2.66
C ILE A 423 -19.80 0.91 4.11
N GLU A 424 -19.04 0.51 5.10
CA GLU A 424 -19.36 0.64 6.53
C GLU A 424 -18.99 2.02 7.11
N GLY A 425 -18.15 2.79 6.42
CA GLY A 425 -17.69 4.11 6.86
C GLY A 425 -16.46 4.08 7.75
N ASP A 426 -15.79 2.94 7.81
CA ASP A 426 -14.52 2.83 8.51
C ASP A 426 -13.39 3.39 7.62
N MET A 427 -12.74 4.41 8.10
CA MET A 427 -11.62 5.07 7.40
C MET A 427 -10.25 4.63 7.92
N THR A 428 -10.17 3.70 8.86
CA THR A 428 -8.94 3.31 9.56
C THR A 428 -7.84 2.85 8.60
N ASN A 429 -8.23 2.12 7.54
CA ASN A 429 -7.34 1.53 6.55
C ASN A 429 -7.15 2.40 5.29
N PHE A 430 -7.55 3.67 5.33
CA PHE A 430 -7.38 4.61 4.22
C PHE A 430 -6.44 5.74 4.59
N THR A 431 -5.77 6.27 3.58
CA THR A 431 -4.82 7.37 3.77
C THR A 431 -5.56 8.70 3.81
N HIS A 432 -5.33 9.47 4.87
CA HIS A 432 -5.85 10.82 5.02
C HIS A 432 -4.99 11.84 4.27
N TRP A 433 -5.57 13.01 3.91
CA TRP A 433 -4.83 14.07 3.24
C TRP A 433 -3.56 14.49 3.99
N GLU A 434 -3.64 14.65 5.31
CA GLU A 434 -2.49 15.07 6.13
C GLU A 434 -1.35 14.05 6.08
N GLU A 435 -1.66 12.74 5.98
CA GLU A 435 -0.65 11.70 5.77
C GLU A 435 0.00 11.81 4.39
N VAL A 436 -0.80 12.02 3.34
CA VAL A 436 -0.30 12.21 1.97
C VAL A 436 0.59 13.45 1.90
N ALA A 437 0.15 14.56 2.49
CA ALA A 437 0.86 15.83 2.51
C ALA A 437 2.21 15.72 3.23
N ALA A 438 2.24 15.11 4.43
CA ALA A 438 3.46 14.90 5.19
C ALA A 438 4.44 13.98 4.44
N SER A 439 3.93 12.88 3.88
CA SER A 439 4.76 11.94 3.10
C SER A 439 5.38 12.61 1.87
N TRP A 440 4.63 13.45 1.13
CA TRP A 440 5.17 14.18 -0.01
C TRP A 440 6.22 15.21 0.39
N LYS A 441 5.98 15.99 1.44
CA LYS A 441 6.99 16.96 1.93
C LYS A 441 8.31 16.27 2.27
N TYR A 442 8.25 15.09 2.87
CA TYR A 442 9.43 14.30 3.16
C TYR A 442 10.12 13.80 1.89
N VAL A 443 9.38 13.17 0.99
CA VAL A 443 9.92 12.57 -0.24
C VAL A 443 10.43 13.63 -1.20
N ASP A 444 9.78 14.78 -1.29
CA ASP A 444 10.22 15.90 -2.14
C ASP A 444 11.60 16.42 -1.70
N SER A 445 11.93 16.37 -0.41
CA SER A 445 13.27 16.76 0.07
C SER A 445 14.38 15.86 -0.51
N ILE A 446 14.08 14.59 -0.79
CA ILE A 446 15.01 13.63 -1.41
C ILE A 446 15.00 13.81 -2.93
N ARG A 447 13.80 13.89 -3.51
CA ARG A 447 13.62 13.93 -4.97
C ARG A 447 14.25 15.17 -5.60
N GLN A 448 14.09 16.35 -4.96
CA GLN A 448 14.69 17.60 -5.44
C GLN A 448 16.21 17.51 -5.58
N THR A 449 16.86 16.82 -4.65
CA THR A 449 18.30 16.55 -4.77
C THR A 449 18.60 15.68 -5.99
N TRP A 450 17.92 14.55 -6.12
CA TRP A 450 18.17 13.62 -7.23
C TRP A 450 17.83 14.20 -8.60
N ASP A 451 16.85 15.09 -8.70
CA ASP A 451 16.48 15.79 -9.95
C ASP A 451 17.47 16.91 -10.31
N SER A 452 18.19 17.48 -9.33
CA SER A 452 19.17 18.54 -9.53
C SER A 452 20.61 18.05 -9.76
N GLU A 453 20.89 16.79 -9.42
CA GLU A 453 22.22 16.19 -9.56
C GLU A 453 22.49 15.70 -10.99
N ILE A 454 23.79 15.53 -11.29
CA ILE A 454 24.23 14.83 -12.50
C ILE A 454 23.64 13.42 -12.49
N ALA A 455 23.23 12.94 -13.65
CA ALA A 455 22.67 11.61 -13.84
C ALA A 455 23.47 10.53 -13.10
N ALA A 456 22.79 9.68 -12.35
CA ALA A 456 23.42 8.56 -11.67
C ALA A 456 24.02 7.59 -12.72
N GLU A 457 25.11 6.91 -12.35
CA GLU A 457 25.69 5.85 -13.19
C GLU A 457 24.76 4.62 -13.18
N PHE A 458 23.77 4.62 -14.07
CA PHE A 458 22.84 3.56 -14.26
C PHE A 458 23.07 2.78 -15.57
N PRO A 459 22.78 1.47 -15.61
CA PRO A 459 22.30 0.61 -14.50
C PRO A 459 23.44 0.24 -13.53
N ASN A 460 23.09 -0.04 -12.27
CA ASN A 460 24.07 -0.35 -11.21
C ASN A 460 23.78 -1.62 -10.40
N TYR A 461 22.76 -2.42 -10.81
CA TYR A 461 22.58 -3.79 -10.33
C TYR A 461 21.99 -4.69 -11.43
N ALA A 462 22.30 -5.96 -11.41
CA ALA A 462 21.78 -6.92 -12.36
C ALA A 462 20.36 -7.38 -11.99
N ALA A 463 19.49 -7.58 -12.98
CA ALA A 463 18.19 -8.21 -12.78
C ALA A 463 18.35 -9.59 -12.11
N GLY A 464 17.57 -9.87 -11.08
CA GLY A 464 17.65 -11.10 -10.28
C GLY A 464 18.71 -11.07 -9.18
N SER A 465 19.45 -9.96 -9.00
CA SER A 465 20.40 -9.79 -7.91
C SER A 465 19.74 -9.32 -6.60
N LYS A 466 20.52 -9.17 -5.55
CA LYS A 466 20.08 -8.61 -4.25
C LYS A 466 19.94 -7.08 -4.26
N GLY A 467 20.18 -6.41 -5.39
CA GLY A 467 20.20 -4.96 -5.54
C GLY A 467 21.62 -4.39 -5.62
N PRO A 468 21.77 -3.04 -5.67
CA PRO A 468 23.08 -2.40 -5.78
C PRO A 468 23.88 -2.53 -4.49
N GLN A 469 25.23 -2.64 -4.59
CA GLN A 469 26.13 -2.72 -3.45
C GLN A 469 25.97 -1.50 -2.52
N SER A 470 25.76 -0.31 -3.06
CA SER A 470 25.52 0.91 -2.27
C SER A 470 24.34 0.78 -1.28
N GLY A 471 23.35 -0.06 -1.57
CA GLY A 471 22.25 -0.36 -0.65
C GLY A 471 22.70 -1.17 0.57
N TYR A 472 23.74 -1.99 0.44
CA TYR A 472 24.38 -2.72 1.55
C TYR A 472 25.34 -1.81 2.30
N ASP A 473 26.16 -1.05 1.58
CA ASP A 473 27.12 -0.12 2.18
C ASP A 473 26.43 0.92 3.07
N LEU A 474 25.16 1.28 2.75
CA LEU A 474 24.37 2.23 3.52
C LEU A 474 24.18 1.79 4.98
N ILE A 475 23.83 0.55 5.21
CA ILE A 475 23.59 0.02 6.55
C ILE A 475 24.90 -0.47 7.21
N GLU A 476 25.85 -0.98 6.41
CA GLU A 476 27.13 -1.48 6.90
C GLU A 476 28.04 -0.37 7.43
N ARG A 477 27.95 0.85 6.90
CA ARG A 477 28.63 2.03 7.45
C ARG A 477 28.28 2.30 8.91
N ASP A 478 27.09 1.93 9.34
CA ASP A 478 26.65 2.08 10.73
C ASP A 478 26.97 0.83 11.59
N GLY A 479 27.77 -0.12 11.07
CA GLY A 479 28.09 -1.38 11.75
C GLY A 479 26.94 -2.39 11.78
N ARG A 480 25.91 -2.20 10.96
CA ARG A 480 24.70 -3.04 10.90
C ARG A 480 24.64 -3.80 9.58
N LYS A 481 23.70 -4.76 9.49
CA LYS A 481 23.50 -5.55 8.26
C LYS A 481 22.01 -5.71 7.98
N TRP A 482 21.66 -5.81 6.72
CA TRP A 482 20.32 -6.26 6.34
C TRP A 482 20.08 -7.68 6.86
N VAL A 483 18.89 -7.90 7.37
CA VAL A 483 18.42 -9.25 7.72
C VAL A 483 18.04 -9.94 6.42
N ASP A 484 19.04 -10.50 5.74
CA ASP A 484 18.81 -11.33 4.56
C ASP A 484 18.37 -12.73 4.97
N ARG A 485 17.51 -13.33 4.14
CA ARG A 485 17.03 -14.71 4.28
C ARG A 485 17.37 -15.44 2.99
N ASP A 486 18.17 -16.46 3.11
CA ASP A 486 18.56 -17.32 1.98
C ASP A 486 17.43 -18.25 1.58
#